data_e7fd1da535c593524b3e66c37092718d
#
_entry.id   e7fd1da535c593524b3e66c37092718d
#
_cell.length_a   1.000
_cell.length_b   1.000
_cell.length_c   1.000
_cell.angle_alpha   90.00
_cell.angle_beta   90.00
_cell.angle_gamma   90.00
#
_symmetry.space_group_name_H-M   'P 1'
#
loop_
_entity.id
_entity.type
_entity.pdbx_description
1 polymer ?
#
loop_
_entity_poly.entity_id
_entity_poly.type
_entity_poly.pdbx_seq_one_letter_code
_entity_poly.pdbx_strand_id
1 'polypeptide(L)'
;MEAPIRNPFTVLIDSAESQPWTFDGLRADADKGDAPLHVPYEFANLGRFPDSLGDYSIAGLVGHVAVERKSLEDVWSTILGWTTDYQVERGINGRRERFKRELQNLAAIPAGIVVVEAPLERCILRMPGADGLNYNEDSHEGSNEQRGKHTVRENRKIFFRSVVSWQERYRVNWFFCGSRRAAEVFAFRYLEKAWEHYLERLTPRERKQFRGAIA
;
A
#
# COMPACT_ATOMS: atom_id res chain seq x y z
N MET A 1 17.10 -27.60 -11.81
CA MET A 1 16.45 -26.37 -11.34
C MET A 1 17.48 -25.59 -10.54
N GLU A 2 17.63 -24.33 -10.87
CA GLU A 2 18.53 -23.43 -10.16
C GLU A 2 18.05 -23.20 -8.73
N ALA A 3 18.99 -23.21 -7.76
CA ALA A 3 18.62 -22.94 -6.37
C ALA A 3 18.15 -21.49 -6.22
N PRO A 4 17.09 -21.22 -5.45
CA PRO A 4 16.60 -19.88 -5.28
C PRO A 4 17.62 -19.01 -4.53
N ILE A 5 17.78 -17.76 -5.00
CA ILE A 5 18.58 -16.76 -4.30
C ILE A 5 17.75 -16.23 -3.14
N ARG A 6 18.32 -16.28 -1.93
CA ARG A 6 17.66 -15.69 -0.76
C ARG A 6 17.81 -14.17 -0.76
N ASN A 7 16.71 -13.46 -0.64
CA ASN A 7 16.72 -12.01 -0.43
C ASN A 7 17.45 -11.65 0.88
N PRO A 8 18.28 -10.59 0.91
CA PRO A 8 19.12 -10.26 2.07
C PRO A 8 18.38 -9.61 3.25
N PHE A 9 17.10 -9.29 3.09
CA PHE A 9 16.26 -8.71 4.15
C PHE A 9 14.93 -9.46 4.27
N THR A 10 14.32 -9.38 5.43
CA THR A 10 12.98 -9.89 5.71
C THR A 10 11.96 -8.78 5.53
N VAL A 11 10.89 -9.04 4.76
CA VAL A 11 9.75 -8.12 4.64
C VAL A 11 8.86 -8.27 5.86
N LEU A 12 8.49 -7.16 6.47
CA LEU A 12 7.45 -7.11 7.50
C LEU A 12 6.11 -6.83 6.85
N ILE A 13 5.11 -7.63 7.22
CA ILE A 13 3.72 -7.49 6.77
C ILE A 13 2.89 -7.14 8.00
N ASP A 14 2.05 -6.10 7.92
CA ASP A 14 1.17 -5.78 9.05
C ASP A 14 0.23 -6.95 9.35
N SER A 15 0.15 -7.32 10.61
CA SER A 15 -0.72 -8.40 11.09
C SER A 15 -2.22 -8.17 10.87
N ALA A 16 -2.63 -6.93 10.58
CA ALA A 16 -3.99 -6.56 10.21
C ALA A 16 -4.29 -6.73 8.71
N GLU A 17 -3.27 -6.96 7.86
CA GLU A 17 -3.46 -7.16 6.43
C GLU A 17 -4.12 -8.52 6.15
N SER A 18 -5.34 -8.48 5.62
CA SER A 18 -6.17 -9.67 5.39
C SER A 18 -5.84 -10.41 4.09
N GLN A 19 -5.23 -9.75 3.14
CA GLN A 19 -4.87 -10.30 1.83
C GLN A 19 -3.43 -9.89 1.47
N PRO A 20 -2.42 -10.38 2.20
CA PRO A 20 -1.05 -9.93 2.01
C PRO A 20 -0.47 -10.35 0.66
N TRP A 21 0.52 -9.60 0.19
CA TRP A 21 1.47 -10.07 -0.81
C TRP A 21 2.48 -10.97 -0.12
N THR A 22 2.76 -12.13 -0.70
CA THR A 22 3.74 -13.09 -0.19
C THR A 22 5.05 -13.06 -0.96
N PHE A 23 5.07 -12.28 -2.05
CA PHE A 23 6.24 -12.12 -2.93
C PHE A 23 6.71 -13.41 -3.61
N ASP A 24 5.82 -14.40 -3.69
CA ASP A 24 6.10 -15.67 -4.34
C ASP A 24 6.28 -15.53 -5.85
N GLY A 25 7.18 -16.36 -6.42
CA GLY A 25 7.43 -16.37 -7.86
C GLY A 25 8.13 -15.12 -8.39
N LEU A 26 8.75 -14.33 -7.53
CA LEU A 26 9.68 -13.28 -7.96
C LEU A 26 10.97 -13.87 -8.48
N ARG A 27 11.64 -13.13 -9.35
CA ARG A 27 12.95 -13.50 -9.90
C ARG A 27 13.96 -12.41 -9.58
N ALA A 28 15.20 -12.80 -9.39
CA ALA A 28 16.31 -11.88 -9.22
C ALA A 28 16.58 -11.11 -10.52
N ASP A 29 17.37 -10.05 -10.43
CA ASP A 29 17.74 -9.26 -11.60
C ASP A 29 18.62 -10.07 -12.58
N ALA A 30 18.70 -9.62 -13.82
CA ALA A 30 19.41 -10.31 -14.90
C ALA A 30 20.89 -10.49 -14.61
N ASP A 31 21.53 -9.57 -13.87
CA ASP A 31 22.92 -9.69 -13.41
C ASP A 31 23.14 -10.84 -12.42
N LYS A 32 22.06 -11.29 -11.76
CA LYS A 32 22.00 -12.45 -10.89
C LYS A 32 21.42 -13.70 -11.59
N GLY A 33 21.43 -13.70 -12.95
CA GLY A 33 20.99 -14.84 -13.75
C GLY A 33 19.48 -15.03 -13.83
N ASP A 34 18.67 -14.05 -13.45
CA ASP A 34 17.21 -14.18 -13.41
C ASP A 34 16.74 -15.44 -12.63
N ALA A 35 17.47 -15.80 -11.58
CA ALA A 35 17.18 -16.98 -10.74
C ALA A 35 15.90 -16.77 -9.92
N PRO A 36 15.20 -17.85 -9.51
CA PRO A 36 14.10 -17.73 -8.56
C PRO A 36 14.54 -17.01 -7.28
N LEU A 37 13.71 -16.10 -6.79
CA LEU A 37 13.99 -15.32 -5.58
C LEU A 37 13.15 -15.85 -4.41
N HIS A 38 13.79 -16.16 -3.30
CA HIS A 38 13.12 -16.44 -2.03
C HIS A 38 13.13 -15.18 -1.17
N VAL A 39 11.96 -14.60 -0.95
CA VAL A 39 11.76 -13.40 -0.11
C VAL A 39 11.26 -13.86 1.26
N PRO A 40 12.08 -13.82 2.32
CA PRO A 40 11.59 -14.08 3.66
C PRO A 40 10.64 -12.97 4.10
N TYR A 41 9.52 -13.34 4.73
CA TYR A 41 8.59 -12.38 5.33
C TYR A 41 8.11 -12.87 6.70
N GLU A 42 7.66 -11.94 7.51
CA GLU A 42 7.01 -12.21 8.80
C GLU A 42 5.89 -11.21 9.05
N PHE A 43 4.89 -11.65 9.81
CA PHE A 43 3.81 -10.78 10.26
C PHE A 43 4.23 -10.04 11.52
N ALA A 44 4.09 -8.72 11.50
CA ALA A 44 4.44 -7.83 12.59
C ALA A 44 3.33 -6.81 12.85
N ASN A 45 3.28 -6.24 14.04
CA ASN A 45 2.42 -5.10 14.30
C ASN A 45 3.16 -3.84 13.82
N LEU A 46 2.80 -3.31 12.67
CA LEU A 46 3.37 -2.07 12.11
C LEU A 46 2.66 -0.80 12.61
N GLY A 47 1.93 -0.92 13.68
CA GLY A 47 1.18 0.16 14.31
C GLY A 47 -0.31 0.08 13.98
N ARG A 48 -1.12 0.50 14.96
CA ARG A 48 -2.58 0.60 14.80
C ARG A 48 -2.95 2.07 14.66
N PHE A 49 -4.03 2.32 13.95
CA PHE A 49 -4.60 3.65 13.93
C PHE A 49 -4.69 4.24 15.37
N PRO A 50 -4.22 5.51 15.61
CA PRO A 50 -3.80 6.48 14.60
C PRO A 50 -2.34 6.40 14.10
N ASP A 51 -1.52 5.50 14.64
CA ASP A 51 -0.06 5.48 14.45
C ASP A 51 0.41 4.40 13.44
N SER A 52 -0.47 3.99 12.51
CA SER A 52 -0.12 3.02 11.46
C SER A 52 1.01 3.53 10.58
N LEU A 53 1.99 2.64 10.35
CA LEU A 53 3.18 2.90 9.52
C LEU A 53 3.10 2.22 8.15
N GLY A 54 1.89 1.93 7.66
CA GLY A 54 1.65 1.22 6.40
C GLY A 54 1.54 -0.29 6.56
N ASP A 55 1.31 -0.99 5.46
CA ASP A 55 1.04 -2.44 5.44
C ASP A 55 2.33 -3.28 5.29
N TYR A 56 3.40 -2.70 4.72
CA TYR A 56 4.68 -3.38 4.50
C TYR A 56 5.87 -2.50 4.87
N SER A 57 6.89 -3.14 5.44
CA SER A 57 8.18 -2.54 5.76
C SER A 57 9.31 -3.57 5.66
N ILE A 58 10.49 -3.25 6.15
CA ILE A 58 11.65 -4.14 6.24
C ILE A 58 12.07 -4.29 7.70
N ALA A 59 12.43 -5.51 8.11
CA ALA A 59 12.98 -5.77 9.44
C ALA A 59 14.21 -4.88 9.72
N GLY A 60 14.16 -4.15 10.84
CA GLY A 60 15.19 -3.17 11.20
C GLY A 60 15.07 -1.80 10.51
N LEU A 61 14.12 -1.60 9.57
CA LEU A 61 13.89 -0.33 8.88
C LEU A 61 12.46 0.21 9.06
N VAL A 62 11.72 -0.28 10.04
CA VAL A 62 10.43 0.31 10.42
C VAL A 62 10.63 1.78 10.76
N GLY A 63 9.85 2.67 10.14
CA GLY A 63 10.04 4.13 10.24
C GLY A 63 11.05 4.73 9.23
N HIS A 64 11.74 3.91 8.44
CA HIS A 64 12.59 4.36 7.33
C HIS A 64 11.98 4.07 5.95
N VAL A 65 11.27 2.96 5.83
CA VAL A 65 10.54 2.60 4.61
C VAL A 65 9.18 2.04 4.98
N ALA A 66 8.16 2.41 4.22
CA ALA A 66 6.81 1.87 4.35
C ALA A 66 6.06 1.88 3.03
N VAL A 67 5.27 0.86 2.81
CA VAL A 67 4.35 0.74 1.67
C VAL A 67 2.94 0.57 2.21
N GLU A 68 2.06 1.46 1.83
CA GLU A 68 0.61 1.36 2.05
C GLU A 68 -0.03 0.75 0.80
N ARG A 69 -0.70 -0.38 0.95
CA ARG A 69 -1.39 -1.09 -0.12
C ARG A 69 -2.85 -0.62 -0.23
N LYS A 70 -3.31 -0.42 -1.44
CA LYS A 70 -4.74 -0.16 -1.70
C LYS A 70 -5.27 -1.02 -2.84
N SER A 71 -6.29 -1.82 -2.57
CA SER A 71 -7.09 -2.42 -3.62
C SER A 71 -7.90 -1.36 -4.38
N LEU A 72 -8.51 -1.72 -5.51
CA LEU A 72 -9.38 -0.79 -6.25
C LEU A 72 -10.57 -0.31 -5.40
N GLU A 73 -11.19 -1.23 -4.68
CA GLU A 73 -12.34 -0.97 -3.82
C GLU A 73 -11.93 -0.09 -2.63
N ASP A 74 -10.78 -0.36 -2.03
CA ASP A 74 -10.27 0.44 -0.92
C ASP A 74 -9.93 1.86 -1.33
N VAL A 75 -9.35 2.05 -2.49
CA VAL A 75 -9.03 3.39 -2.97
C VAL A 75 -10.30 4.23 -3.21
N TRP A 76 -11.36 3.62 -3.75
CA TRP A 76 -12.63 4.30 -3.92
C TRP A 76 -13.29 4.63 -2.58
N SER A 77 -13.45 3.63 -1.71
CA SER A 77 -14.08 3.82 -0.40
C SER A 77 -13.34 4.86 0.45
N THR A 78 -12.01 4.87 0.36
CA THR A 78 -11.15 5.82 1.07
C THR A 78 -11.32 7.24 0.52
N ILE A 79 -11.22 7.42 -0.80
CA ILE A 79 -11.24 8.73 -1.43
C ILE A 79 -12.64 9.35 -1.41
N LEU A 80 -13.67 8.54 -1.64
CA LEU A 80 -15.06 8.99 -1.62
C LEU A 80 -15.62 9.11 -0.19
N GLY A 81 -14.90 8.58 0.80
CA GLY A 81 -15.29 8.68 2.19
C GLY A 81 -16.45 7.78 2.57
N TRP A 82 -16.63 6.66 1.86
CA TRP A 82 -17.70 5.73 2.18
C TRP A 82 -17.51 5.11 3.56
N THR A 83 -18.57 5.19 4.36
CA THR A 83 -18.63 4.59 5.69
C THR A 83 -19.79 3.61 5.75
N THR A 84 -19.67 2.59 6.58
CA THR A 84 -20.79 1.71 6.91
C THR A 84 -21.64 2.37 8.02
N ASP A 85 -22.94 2.04 8.09
CA ASP A 85 -23.82 2.54 9.15
C ASP A 85 -23.27 2.26 10.54
N TYR A 86 -22.72 1.07 10.76
CA TYR A 86 -22.03 0.69 11.99
C TYR A 86 -20.89 1.65 12.37
N GLN A 87 -20.15 2.16 11.41
CA GLN A 87 -19.06 3.13 11.64
C GLN A 87 -19.63 4.52 11.99
N VAL A 88 -20.71 4.91 11.33
CA VAL A 88 -21.40 6.19 11.59
C VAL A 88 -21.99 6.19 13.01
N GLU A 89 -22.71 5.15 13.39
CA GLU A 89 -23.32 4.99 14.72
C GLU A 89 -22.32 5.05 15.88
N ARG A 90 -21.10 4.58 15.66
CA ARG A 90 -20.02 4.60 16.67
C ARG A 90 -19.16 5.85 16.64
N GLY A 91 -19.49 6.86 15.84
CA GLY A 91 -18.68 8.07 15.71
C GLY A 91 -17.27 7.81 15.16
N ILE A 92 -17.07 6.66 14.49
CA ILE A 92 -15.77 6.33 13.89
C ILE A 92 -15.54 7.29 12.74
N ASN A 93 -14.45 8.03 12.78
CA ASN A 93 -14.04 8.94 11.70
C ASN A 93 -14.09 8.20 10.37
N GLY A 94 -14.74 8.81 9.37
CA GLY A 94 -14.88 8.22 8.05
C GLY A 94 -13.54 7.78 7.46
N ARG A 95 -13.54 6.76 6.60
CA ARG A 95 -12.33 6.20 5.96
C ARG A 95 -11.41 7.26 5.38
N ARG A 96 -11.99 8.35 4.85
CA ARG A 96 -11.25 9.48 4.29
C ARG A 96 -10.37 10.20 5.32
N GLU A 97 -10.89 10.50 6.50
CA GLU A 97 -10.13 11.19 7.56
C GLU A 97 -9.09 10.27 8.20
N ARG A 98 -9.43 8.99 8.35
CA ARG A 98 -8.48 7.97 8.78
C ARG A 98 -7.29 7.91 7.83
N PHE A 99 -7.54 7.81 6.53
CA PHE A 99 -6.47 7.70 5.53
C PHE A 99 -5.60 8.97 5.44
N LYS A 100 -6.15 10.15 5.65
CA LYS A 100 -5.34 11.37 5.76
C LYS A 100 -4.33 11.30 6.90
N ARG A 101 -4.66 10.66 8.01
CA ARG A 101 -3.69 10.43 9.11
C ARG A 101 -2.65 9.39 8.73
N GLU A 102 -3.04 8.31 8.06
CA GLU A 102 -2.11 7.33 7.50
C GLU A 102 -1.12 8.02 6.54
N LEU A 103 -1.58 8.92 5.67
CA LEU A 103 -0.70 9.74 4.82
C LEU A 103 0.21 10.69 5.61
N GLN A 104 -0.24 11.26 6.74
CA GLN A 104 0.61 12.05 7.62
C GLN A 104 1.73 11.21 8.23
N ASN A 105 1.42 9.99 8.66
CA ASN A 105 2.42 9.06 9.20
C ASN A 105 3.42 8.63 8.11
N LEU A 106 2.93 8.27 6.92
CA LEU A 106 3.79 7.95 5.78
C LEU A 106 4.69 9.12 5.37
N ALA A 107 4.19 10.35 5.46
CA ALA A 107 4.96 11.56 5.16
C ALA A 107 6.14 11.78 6.13
N ALA A 108 6.07 11.24 7.34
CA ALA A 108 7.16 11.27 8.31
C ALA A 108 8.23 10.20 8.04
N ILE A 109 7.94 9.24 7.17
CA ILE A 109 8.85 8.14 6.80
C ILE A 109 9.64 8.55 5.56
N PRO A 110 10.99 8.49 5.57
CA PRO A 110 11.83 8.92 4.44
C PRO A 110 11.47 8.27 3.10
N ALA A 111 11.01 7.01 3.11
CA ALA A 111 10.60 6.25 1.95
C ALA A 111 9.18 5.68 2.15
N GLY A 112 8.19 6.57 2.37
CA GLY A 112 6.77 6.21 2.48
C GLY A 112 6.04 6.36 1.14
N ILE A 113 5.30 5.33 0.70
CA ILE A 113 4.54 5.35 -0.55
C ILE A 113 3.17 4.68 -0.41
N VAL A 114 2.27 5.01 -1.34
CA VAL A 114 1.00 4.29 -1.55
C VAL A 114 1.08 3.52 -2.87
N VAL A 115 0.75 2.24 -2.84
CA VAL A 115 0.70 1.35 -4.00
C VAL A 115 -0.72 0.88 -4.24
N VAL A 116 -1.28 1.20 -5.42
CA VAL A 116 -2.64 0.86 -5.83
C VAL A 116 -2.62 -0.32 -6.80
N GLU A 117 -3.40 -1.37 -6.52
CA GLU A 117 -3.51 -2.61 -7.32
C GLU A 117 -4.30 -2.46 -8.63
N ALA A 118 -4.47 -1.25 -9.13
CA ALA A 118 -5.21 -0.95 -10.34
C ALA A 118 -4.53 0.16 -11.14
N PRO A 119 -4.73 0.23 -12.46
CA PRO A 119 -4.29 1.38 -13.24
C PRO A 119 -5.17 2.58 -12.93
N LEU A 120 -4.61 3.77 -13.00
CA LEU A 120 -5.33 5.03 -12.78
C LEU A 120 -6.58 5.13 -13.66
N GLU A 121 -6.47 4.71 -14.92
CA GLU A 121 -7.58 4.67 -15.86
C GLU A 121 -8.76 3.85 -15.32
N ARG A 122 -8.51 2.66 -14.77
CA ARG A 122 -9.56 1.80 -14.20
C ARG A 122 -10.20 2.44 -12.97
N CYS A 123 -9.40 3.10 -12.14
CA CYS A 123 -9.90 3.84 -10.98
C CYS A 123 -10.90 4.94 -11.38
N ILE A 124 -10.76 5.50 -12.58
CA ILE A 124 -11.59 6.58 -13.09
C ILE A 124 -12.77 6.04 -13.90
N LEU A 125 -12.51 5.15 -14.88
CA LEU A 125 -13.54 4.69 -15.81
C LEU A 125 -14.56 3.76 -15.15
N ARG A 126 -14.13 2.98 -14.15
CA ARG A 126 -14.98 2.06 -13.39
C ARG A 126 -15.46 2.64 -12.07
N MET A 127 -15.39 3.97 -11.90
CA MET A 127 -15.87 4.64 -10.72
C MET A 127 -17.37 4.38 -10.51
N PRO A 128 -17.79 3.83 -9.36
CA PRO A 128 -19.21 3.62 -9.09
C PRO A 128 -19.92 4.96 -8.93
N GLY A 129 -21.15 5.03 -9.48
CA GLY A 129 -22.06 6.17 -9.35
C GLY A 129 -23.15 5.92 -8.33
N ALA A 130 -24.04 6.93 -8.19
CA ALA A 130 -25.24 6.86 -7.35
C ALA A 130 -26.21 5.74 -7.75
N ASP A 131 -26.19 5.38 -9.03
CA ASP A 131 -27.08 4.40 -9.66
C ASP A 131 -26.64 2.94 -9.52
N GLY A 132 -25.49 2.70 -8.88
CA GLY A 132 -24.96 1.34 -8.62
C GLY A 132 -24.63 0.51 -9.88
N LEU A 133 -24.89 1.05 -11.07
CA LEU A 133 -24.87 0.32 -12.35
C LEU A 133 -23.50 -0.19 -12.81
N ASN A 134 -22.42 0.05 -12.07
CA ASN A 134 -21.08 -0.42 -12.42
C ASN A 134 -20.40 -1.25 -11.32
N TYR A 135 -21.17 -1.70 -10.33
CA TYR A 135 -20.65 -2.62 -9.33
C TYR A 135 -21.13 -4.04 -9.68
N ASN A 136 -20.20 -5.01 -9.71
CA ASN A 136 -20.55 -6.41 -9.92
C ASN A 136 -21.61 -6.84 -8.91
N GLU A 137 -22.66 -7.51 -9.41
CA GLU A 137 -23.83 -7.98 -8.63
C GLU A 137 -23.47 -8.94 -7.48
N ASP A 138 -22.21 -9.40 -7.38
CA ASP A 138 -21.73 -10.35 -6.37
C ASP A 138 -21.23 -9.71 -5.07
N SER A 139 -21.23 -8.40 -4.92
CA SER A 139 -20.79 -7.75 -3.68
C SER A 139 -21.97 -7.49 -2.75
N HIS A 140 -21.99 -8.25 -1.68
CA HIS A 140 -22.95 -8.24 -0.58
C HIS A 140 -23.62 -6.90 -0.29
N GLU A 141 -24.93 -6.96 -0.11
CA GLU A 141 -25.83 -5.92 0.41
C GLU A 141 -25.30 -5.29 1.70
N GLY A 142 -24.58 -4.20 1.57
CA GLY A 142 -24.21 -3.33 2.68
C GLY A 142 -24.72 -1.93 2.39
N SER A 143 -25.63 -1.45 3.20
CA SER A 143 -26.27 -0.14 3.28
C SER A 143 -25.78 0.94 2.31
N ASN A 144 -26.58 1.22 1.32
CA ASN A 144 -26.25 2.06 0.16
C ASN A 144 -26.50 3.56 0.35
N GLU A 145 -26.93 4.03 1.53
CA GLU A 145 -27.39 5.42 1.67
C GLU A 145 -26.32 6.49 1.45
N GLN A 146 -25.05 6.20 1.75
CA GLN A 146 -23.99 7.18 1.49
C GLN A 146 -23.28 6.99 0.14
N ARG A 147 -23.41 5.84 -0.51
CA ARG A 147 -22.86 5.61 -1.86
C ARG A 147 -23.56 6.43 -2.94
N GLY A 148 -24.83 6.78 -2.73
CA GLY A 148 -25.69 7.41 -3.71
C GLY A 148 -25.68 8.93 -3.81
N LYS A 149 -24.82 9.65 -3.06
CA LYS A 149 -24.89 11.12 -3.00
C LYS A 149 -24.33 11.84 -4.24
N HIS A 150 -23.45 11.19 -4.99
CA HIS A 150 -22.75 11.82 -6.10
C HIS A 150 -22.87 11.03 -7.40
N THR A 151 -22.97 11.74 -8.51
CA THR A 151 -22.90 11.15 -9.85
C THR A 151 -21.48 10.61 -10.14
N VAL A 152 -21.37 9.69 -11.11
CA VAL A 152 -20.06 9.19 -11.59
C VAL A 152 -19.12 10.35 -11.95
N ARG A 153 -19.65 11.40 -12.59
CA ARG A 153 -18.85 12.58 -12.97
C ARG A 153 -18.31 13.33 -11.75
N GLU A 154 -19.11 13.48 -10.71
CA GLU A 154 -18.68 14.11 -9.45
C GLU A 154 -17.67 13.26 -8.72
N ASN A 155 -17.89 11.95 -8.62
CA ASN A 155 -16.97 11.01 -8.02
C ASN A 155 -15.60 11.03 -8.72
N ARG A 156 -15.55 11.08 -10.05
CA ARG A 156 -14.31 11.24 -10.83
C ARG A 156 -13.57 12.53 -10.48
N LYS A 157 -14.30 13.64 -10.34
CA LYS A 157 -13.71 14.94 -9.94
C LYS A 157 -13.15 14.87 -8.51
N ILE A 158 -13.90 14.27 -7.57
CA ILE A 158 -13.48 14.10 -6.18
C ILE A 158 -12.21 13.26 -6.15
N PHE A 159 -12.18 12.15 -6.89
CA PHE A 159 -11.02 11.25 -6.97
C PHE A 159 -9.76 12.01 -7.40
N PHE A 160 -9.77 12.63 -8.58
CA PHE A 160 -8.63 13.36 -9.09
C PHE A 160 -8.13 14.46 -8.14
N ARG A 161 -9.06 15.30 -7.68
CA ARG A 161 -8.70 16.39 -6.77
C ARG A 161 -8.12 15.87 -5.46
N SER A 162 -8.62 14.76 -4.95
CA SER A 162 -8.12 14.17 -3.73
C SER A 162 -6.72 13.59 -3.91
N VAL A 163 -6.49 12.79 -4.95
CA VAL A 163 -5.17 12.21 -5.22
C VAL A 163 -4.13 13.32 -5.40
N VAL A 164 -4.39 14.29 -6.27
CA VAL A 164 -3.46 15.40 -6.53
C VAL A 164 -3.23 16.23 -5.26
N SER A 165 -4.30 16.60 -4.56
CA SER A 165 -4.21 17.40 -3.33
C SER A 165 -3.46 16.69 -2.21
N TRP A 166 -3.64 15.38 -2.07
CA TRP A 166 -2.98 14.62 -1.03
C TRP A 166 -1.51 14.35 -1.34
N GLN A 167 -1.17 14.05 -2.60
CA GLN A 167 0.23 13.96 -3.02
C GLN A 167 0.96 15.29 -2.78
N GLU A 168 0.37 16.40 -3.16
CA GLU A 168 0.98 17.72 -2.96
C GLU A 168 1.10 18.08 -1.48
N ARG A 169 0.04 17.82 -0.69
CA ARG A 169 0.00 18.17 0.73
C ARG A 169 0.93 17.34 1.61
N TYR A 170 0.91 16.01 1.40
CA TYR A 170 1.64 15.06 2.26
C TYR A 170 2.98 14.64 1.68
N ARG A 171 3.26 14.96 0.41
CA ARG A 171 4.49 14.55 -0.29
C ARG A 171 4.67 13.03 -0.35
N VAL A 172 3.60 12.27 -0.25
CA VAL A 172 3.58 10.81 -0.39
C VAL A 172 3.23 10.45 -1.82
N ASN A 173 4.10 9.71 -2.48
CA ASN A 173 3.89 9.29 -3.86
C ASN A 173 2.88 8.15 -3.96
N TRP A 174 2.03 8.19 -4.99
CA TRP A 174 1.07 7.15 -5.31
C TRP A 174 1.43 6.48 -6.62
N PHE A 175 1.46 5.14 -6.60
CA PHE A 175 1.78 4.33 -7.77
C PHE A 175 0.59 3.45 -8.13
N PHE A 176 0.03 3.66 -9.31
CA PHE A 176 -1.08 2.91 -9.86
C PHE A 176 -0.52 1.78 -10.74
N CYS A 177 -0.37 0.59 -10.19
CA CYS A 177 0.46 -0.48 -10.75
C CYS A 177 -0.26 -1.42 -11.73
N GLY A 178 -1.53 -1.16 -12.05
CA GLY A 178 -2.25 -1.90 -13.09
C GLY A 178 -2.91 -3.20 -12.64
N SER A 179 -2.27 -3.98 -11.79
CA SER A 179 -2.80 -5.22 -11.24
C SER A 179 -2.20 -5.52 -9.87
N ARG A 180 -2.83 -6.45 -9.12
CA ARG A 180 -2.29 -6.94 -7.84
C ARG A 180 -0.85 -7.48 -8.00
N ARG A 181 -0.59 -8.29 -9.04
CA ARG A 181 0.76 -8.84 -9.25
C ARG A 181 1.79 -7.76 -9.60
N ALA A 182 1.43 -6.81 -10.44
CA ALA A 182 2.33 -5.70 -10.76
C ALA A 182 2.59 -4.81 -9.54
N ALA A 183 1.60 -4.59 -8.68
CA ALA A 183 1.73 -3.86 -7.42
C ALA A 183 2.67 -4.58 -6.44
N GLU A 184 2.53 -5.89 -6.30
CA GLU A 184 3.41 -6.73 -5.48
C GLU A 184 4.87 -6.67 -5.96
N VAL A 185 5.10 -6.84 -7.26
CA VAL A 185 6.45 -6.73 -7.86
C VAL A 185 7.02 -5.33 -7.63
N PHE A 186 6.23 -4.30 -7.87
CA PHE A 186 6.65 -2.92 -7.66
C PHE A 186 7.01 -2.65 -6.20
N ALA A 187 6.16 -3.07 -5.26
CA ALA A 187 6.38 -2.91 -3.83
C ALA A 187 7.67 -3.60 -3.39
N PHE A 188 7.90 -4.85 -3.84
CA PHE A 188 9.15 -5.55 -3.55
C PHE A 188 10.37 -4.77 -4.07
N ARG A 189 10.36 -4.34 -5.34
CA ARG A 189 11.48 -3.57 -5.91
C ARG A 189 11.70 -2.24 -5.21
N TYR A 190 10.63 -1.60 -4.75
CA TYR A 190 10.74 -0.39 -3.95
C TYR A 190 11.43 -0.65 -2.60
N LEU A 191 11.02 -1.70 -1.89
CA LEU A 191 11.64 -2.12 -0.64
C LEU A 191 13.13 -2.49 -0.85
N GLU A 192 13.44 -3.24 -1.92
CA GLU A 192 14.80 -3.62 -2.29
C GLU A 192 15.69 -2.38 -2.49
N LYS A 193 15.21 -1.38 -3.26
CA LYS A 193 15.97 -0.15 -3.48
C LYS A 193 16.09 0.71 -2.22
N ALA A 194 15.06 0.76 -1.39
CA ALA A 194 15.14 1.43 -0.09
C ALA A 194 16.20 0.78 0.82
N TRP A 195 16.27 -0.55 0.85
CA TRP A 195 17.30 -1.31 1.54
C TRP A 195 18.71 -1.00 1.03
N GLU A 196 18.93 -1.06 -0.29
CA GLU A 196 20.21 -0.77 -0.93
C GLU A 196 20.68 0.64 -0.58
N HIS A 197 19.83 1.66 -0.79
CA HIS A 197 20.15 3.06 -0.49
C HIS A 197 20.37 3.32 1.00
N TYR A 198 19.68 2.61 1.88
CA TYR A 198 19.94 2.69 3.31
C TYR A 198 21.35 2.19 3.62
N LEU A 199 21.73 1.01 3.11
CA LEU A 199 23.06 0.44 3.32
C LEU A 199 24.19 1.31 2.74
N GLU A 200 23.97 1.97 1.59
CA GLU A 200 24.95 2.86 0.99
C GLU A 200 25.34 4.03 1.90
N ARG A 201 24.42 4.51 2.73
CA ARG A 201 24.65 5.61 3.69
C ARG A 201 25.44 5.18 4.93
N LEU A 202 25.53 3.87 5.19
CA LEU A 202 26.24 3.34 6.35
C LEU A 202 27.72 3.14 6.06
N THR A 203 28.56 3.39 7.05
CA THR A 203 29.98 2.98 7.04
C THR A 203 30.09 1.45 7.02
N PRO A 204 31.23 0.86 6.59
CA PRO A 204 31.42 -0.60 6.60
C PRO A 204 31.19 -1.23 7.98
N ARG A 205 31.53 -0.54 9.06
CA ARG A 205 31.32 -1.01 10.44
C ARG A 205 29.84 -1.03 10.81
N GLU A 206 29.13 0.06 10.55
CA GLU A 206 27.68 0.17 10.81
C GLU A 206 26.90 -0.85 9.99
N ARG A 207 27.27 -1.05 8.72
CA ARG A 207 26.65 -2.04 7.84
C ARG A 207 26.78 -3.46 8.39
N LYS A 208 27.95 -3.82 8.91
CA LYS A 208 28.19 -5.12 9.55
C LYS A 208 27.36 -5.28 10.82
N GLN A 209 27.31 -4.24 11.67
CA GLN A 209 26.49 -4.23 12.88
C GLN A 209 25.00 -4.39 12.56
N PHE A 210 24.48 -3.60 11.61
CA PHE A 210 23.09 -3.64 11.19
C PHE A 210 22.68 -5.03 10.68
N ARG A 211 23.47 -5.61 9.77
CA ARG A 211 23.20 -6.98 9.27
C ARG A 211 23.24 -8.03 10.37
N GLY A 212 24.10 -7.90 11.36
CA GLY A 212 24.16 -8.81 12.50
C GLY A 212 22.98 -8.67 13.48
N ALA A 213 22.31 -7.50 13.50
CA ALA A 213 21.16 -7.25 14.37
C ALA A 213 19.82 -7.76 13.79
N ILE A 214 19.76 -8.02 12.47
CA ILE A 214 18.56 -8.43 11.73
C ILE A 214 18.66 -9.86 11.16
N ALA A 215 19.78 -10.55 11.37
CA ALA A 215 20.01 -11.93 10.99
C ALA A 215 19.44 -12.90 12.02
#